data_57c7e528ff290e982945c00b9fcc1534
#
_entry.id   57c7e528ff290e982945c00b9fcc1534
#
_cell.length_a   1.000
_cell.length_b   1.000
_cell.length_c   1.000
_cell.angle_alpha   90.00
_cell.angle_beta   90.00
_cell.angle_gamma   90.00
#
_symmetry.space_group_name_H-M   'P 1'
#
loop_
_entity.id
_entity.type
_entity.pdbx_description
1 polymer ?
#
loop_
_entity_poly.entity_id
_entity_poly.type
_entity_poly.pdbx_seq_one_letter_code
_entity_poly.pdbx_strand_id
1 'polypeptide(L)'
;MASAQPKSEKGVRKARRLLDILGVTHVAGKYYLTDKDFLNEGADQILALGSRVIKVWFHNPQGAYPFNSQWPDMNNLVEIAQSPYFRILFDKPFTTYVMMCFSTGRSAGYWRNGITEQQKLDEKRQFYELTKYLLTTYKGTGKTFVLQHWEGDWLIRGNYDRNSDPTPEAISAMIEWLNARQAGVNQARHEVGQQEVKVYHAAEVNLVVNSMRQDKPNVVNMVLPHTKLDLVSYSAWDATNKHSENPELFRKALDFISANMPDSPDFGSRNVYIGEFGMPENKFSSEQIKKVIPQVVQTSLDWGCPYIIYWQLYCNELKNPQKKPPVRSNDAVKGFWLIKPDGSKAWTWHYFSRLLNSPAYELGFKPIPMGKIGPARYSR
;
A
#
# COMPACT_ATOMS: atom_id res chain seq x y z
N MET A 1 47.50 25.26 -0.23
CA MET A 1 47.19 23.93 0.35
C MET A 1 45.68 23.89 0.69
N ALA A 2 44.90 23.25 -0.17
CA ALA A 2 43.46 23.14 0.05
C ALA A 2 43.21 21.84 0.79
N SER A 3 42.60 21.92 2.01
CA SER A 3 42.24 20.80 2.82
C SER A 3 41.00 20.10 2.23
N ALA A 4 41.16 18.85 1.83
CA ALA A 4 40.04 18.02 1.39
C ALA A 4 39.18 17.67 2.61
N GLN A 5 37.90 18.03 2.59
CA GLN A 5 36.93 17.53 3.57
C GLN A 5 36.66 16.06 3.35
N PRO A 6 36.53 15.24 4.41
CA PRO A 6 36.22 13.82 4.28
C PRO A 6 34.81 13.62 3.74
N LYS A 7 34.69 12.81 2.69
CA LYS A 7 33.41 12.35 2.15
C LYS A 7 32.67 11.56 3.21
N SER A 8 31.44 11.96 3.56
CA SER A 8 30.56 11.22 4.47
C SER A 8 30.40 9.78 4.00
N GLU A 9 30.74 8.82 4.82
CA GLU A 9 30.41 7.41 4.61
C GLU A 9 28.89 7.26 4.53
N LYS A 10 28.37 6.99 3.33
CA LYS A 10 26.96 6.58 3.14
C LYS A 10 26.79 5.21 3.79
N GLY A 11 26.05 5.17 4.90
CA GLY A 11 25.77 3.94 5.63
C GLY A 11 25.26 2.83 4.69
N VAL A 12 25.87 1.66 4.77
CA VAL A 12 25.46 0.45 4.05
C VAL A 12 24.06 0.06 4.57
N ARG A 13 23.03 0.30 3.78
CA ARG A 13 21.67 -0.12 4.13
C ARG A 13 21.66 -1.66 4.22
N LYS A 14 21.21 -2.17 5.37
CA LYS A 14 21.05 -3.61 5.62
C LYS A 14 20.14 -4.21 4.53
N ALA A 15 20.57 -5.35 3.97
CA ALA A 15 19.78 -6.08 2.98
C ALA A 15 18.38 -6.40 3.51
N ARG A 16 17.32 -6.03 2.76
CA ARG A 16 15.95 -6.36 3.13
C ARG A 16 15.61 -7.77 2.65
N ARG A 17 15.01 -8.58 3.51
CA ARG A 17 14.57 -9.93 3.16
C ARG A 17 13.25 -9.84 2.36
N LEU A 18 12.98 -10.81 1.50
CA LEU A 18 11.76 -10.84 0.69
C LEU A 18 10.49 -10.83 1.57
N LEU A 19 10.52 -11.48 2.72
CA LEU A 19 9.40 -11.50 3.68
C LEU A 19 9.07 -10.11 4.28
N ASP A 20 10.00 -9.15 4.20
CA ASP A 20 9.82 -7.75 4.60
C ASP A 20 9.45 -6.84 3.41
N ILE A 21 9.22 -7.42 2.22
CA ILE A 21 8.88 -6.72 0.96
C ILE A 21 7.55 -7.21 0.39
N LEU A 22 7.39 -8.54 0.24
CA LEU A 22 6.18 -9.14 -0.35
C LEU A 22 5.08 -9.26 0.70
N GLY A 23 4.03 -8.47 0.55
CA GLY A 23 2.91 -8.36 1.46
C GLY A 23 1.57 -8.79 0.84
N VAL A 24 0.54 -8.80 1.69
CA VAL A 24 -0.82 -9.17 1.30
C VAL A 24 -1.81 -8.19 1.91
N THR A 25 -2.82 -7.80 1.12
CA THR A 25 -3.98 -7.05 1.59
C THR A 25 -4.99 -7.98 2.26
N HIS A 26 -5.52 -7.54 3.39
CA HIS A 26 -6.67 -8.17 4.04
C HIS A 26 -7.73 -7.11 4.32
N VAL A 27 -8.87 -7.19 3.63
CA VAL A 27 -10.00 -6.26 3.80
C VAL A 27 -11.30 -6.83 3.26
N ALA A 28 -12.40 -6.60 3.97
CA ALA A 28 -13.79 -6.75 3.52
C ALA A 28 -14.11 -8.07 2.81
N GLY A 29 -13.36 -9.14 3.07
CA GLY A 29 -13.61 -10.47 2.51
C GLY A 29 -15.06 -10.91 2.76
N LYS A 30 -15.61 -11.69 1.84
CA LYS A 30 -17.03 -12.12 1.90
C LYS A 30 -17.22 -13.45 2.61
N TYR A 31 -16.20 -13.95 3.30
CA TYR A 31 -16.20 -15.20 4.08
C TYR A 31 -15.10 -15.14 5.14
N TYR A 32 -15.21 -16.01 6.11
CA TYR A 32 -14.23 -16.28 7.16
C TYR A 32 -14.08 -17.79 7.34
N LEU A 33 -13.02 -18.24 7.98
CA LEU A 33 -12.68 -19.66 8.11
C LEU A 33 -12.66 -20.14 9.55
N THR A 34 -12.55 -19.25 10.55
CA THR A 34 -12.47 -19.57 11.97
C THR A 34 -13.40 -18.65 12.78
N ASP A 35 -13.56 -18.95 14.08
CA ASP A 35 -14.35 -18.11 15.00
C ASP A 35 -13.55 -16.92 15.58
N LYS A 36 -12.30 -16.73 15.14
CA LYS A 36 -11.46 -15.59 15.53
C LYS A 36 -12.00 -14.30 14.90
N ASP A 37 -11.79 -13.16 15.55
CA ASP A 37 -12.08 -11.87 14.92
C ASP A 37 -11.43 -11.77 13.54
N PHE A 38 -12.19 -11.23 12.58
CA PHE A 38 -11.84 -11.34 11.17
C PHE A 38 -10.54 -10.63 10.80
N LEU A 39 -10.20 -9.52 11.49
CA LEU A 39 -8.94 -8.82 11.25
C LEU A 39 -7.74 -9.71 11.62
N ASN A 40 -7.78 -10.31 12.80
CA ASN A 40 -6.68 -11.13 13.30
C ASN A 40 -6.66 -12.55 12.73
N GLU A 41 -7.80 -13.10 12.30
CA GLU A 41 -7.82 -14.31 11.48
C GLU A 41 -6.97 -14.14 10.22
N GLY A 42 -7.25 -13.08 9.45
CA GLY A 42 -6.48 -12.81 8.22
C GLY A 42 -5.01 -12.51 8.49
N ALA A 43 -4.71 -11.77 9.54
CA ALA A 43 -3.33 -11.50 9.94
C ALA A 43 -2.54 -12.78 10.24
N ASP A 44 -3.13 -13.73 10.95
CA ASP A 44 -2.50 -15.01 11.25
C ASP A 44 -2.25 -15.85 9.98
N GLN A 45 -3.19 -15.83 9.03
CA GLN A 45 -2.99 -16.48 7.73
C GLN A 45 -1.84 -15.85 6.93
N ILE A 46 -1.69 -14.53 6.94
CA ILE A 46 -0.58 -13.84 6.26
C ILE A 46 0.76 -14.18 6.92
N LEU A 47 0.81 -14.27 8.24
CA LEU A 47 2.00 -14.72 8.96
C LEU A 47 2.33 -16.19 8.64
N ALA A 48 1.32 -17.06 8.56
CA ALA A 48 1.47 -18.47 8.17
C ALA A 48 1.97 -18.64 6.72
N LEU A 49 1.63 -17.70 5.81
CA LEU A 49 2.19 -17.65 4.46
C LEU A 49 3.70 -17.38 4.48
N GLY A 50 4.22 -16.73 5.52
CA GLY A 50 5.63 -16.33 5.68
C GLY A 50 5.86 -14.83 5.51
N SER A 51 4.86 -14.03 5.13
CA SER A 51 5.00 -12.58 4.96
C SER A 51 5.07 -11.85 6.31
N ARG A 52 5.80 -10.74 6.34
CA ARG A 52 5.86 -9.80 7.47
C ARG A 52 5.34 -8.41 7.08
N VAL A 53 4.66 -8.31 5.94
CA VAL A 53 4.03 -7.08 5.44
C VAL A 53 2.53 -7.32 5.27
N ILE A 54 1.71 -6.48 5.88
CA ILE A 54 0.25 -6.54 5.78
C ILE A 54 -0.31 -5.18 5.36
N LYS A 55 -1.26 -5.16 4.40
CA LYS A 55 -2.09 -3.98 4.11
C LYS A 55 -3.48 -4.19 4.68
N VAL A 56 -3.96 -3.22 5.45
CA VAL A 56 -5.26 -3.25 6.12
C VAL A 56 -6.03 -1.94 5.91
N TRP A 57 -7.36 -2.01 5.99
CA TRP A 57 -8.23 -0.84 6.07
C TRP A 57 -8.33 -0.36 7.51
N PHE A 58 -7.78 0.79 7.76
CA PHE A 58 -7.80 1.42 9.08
C PHE A 58 -9.00 2.35 9.26
N HIS A 59 -9.63 2.74 8.15
CA HIS A 59 -10.87 3.51 8.13
C HIS A 59 -12.09 2.58 8.10
N ASN A 60 -13.14 2.93 8.89
CA ASN A 60 -14.37 2.15 9.01
C ASN A 60 -14.13 0.65 9.24
N PRO A 61 -13.44 0.27 10.35
CA PRO A 61 -13.09 -1.12 10.59
C PRO A 61 -14.31 -2.03 10.80
N GLN A 62 -15.44 -1.52 11.29
CA GLN A 62 -16.70 -2.26 11.41
C GLN A 62 -17.15 -2.81 10.05
N GLY A 63 -17.06 -2.00 9.00
CA GLY A 63 -17.41 -2.42 7.63
C GLY A 63 -16.35 -3.28 6.97
N ALA A 64 -15.07 -3.03 7.29
CA ALA A 64 -13.93 -3.76 6.72
C ALA A 64 -13.75 -5.16 7.33
N TYR A 65 -14.08 -5.33 8.63
CA TYR A 65 -13.86 -6.57 9.40
C TYR A 65 -15.09 -6.94 10.22
N PRO A 66 -16.23 -7.27 9.58
CA PRO A 66 -17.52 -7.44 10.27
C PRO A 66 -17.67 -8.79 10.98
N PHE A 67 -16.87 -9.82 10.63
CA PHE A 67 -17.08 -11.16 11.12
C PHE A 67 -16.40 -11.39 12.47
N ASN A 68 -17.12 -12.02 13.40
CA ASN A 68 -16.62 -12.42 14.73
C ASN A 68 -15.96 -11.26 15.51
N SER A 69 -16.44 -10.02 15.29
CA SER A 69 -15.88 -8.80 15.85
C SER A 69 -16.99 -7.92 16.43
N GLN A 70 -16.72 -7.34 17.58
CA GLN A 70 -17.58 -6.32 18.21
C GLN A 70 -16.75 -5.03 18.36
N TRP A 71 -16.81 -4.19 17.32
CA TRP A 71 -16.05 -2.95 17.30
C TRP A 71 -16.68 -1.91 18.23
N PRO A 72 -15.91 -1.28 19.12
CA PRO A 72 -16.38 -0.16 19.91
C PRO A 72 -16.62 1.08 19.01
N ASP A 73 -17.33 2.06 19.52
CA ASP A 73 -17.39 3.38 18.92
C ASP A 73 -16.01 4.05 19.00
N MET A 74 -15.57 4.64 17.89
CA MET A 74 -14.26 5.27 17.77
C MET A 74 -14.39 6.58 17.00
N ASN A 75 -13.97 7.68 17.64
CA ASN A 75 -14.20 9.04 17.14
C ASN A 75 -12.97 9.66 16.47
N ASN A 76 -11.79 9.05 16.63
CA ASN A 76 -10.54 9.54 16.07
C ASN A 76 -9.60 8.39 15.71
N LEU A 77 -8.53 8.69 14.97
CA LEU A 77 -7.57 7.68 14.50
C LEU A 77 -6.80 7.00 15.63
N VAL A 78 -6.57 7.68 16.74
CA VAL A 78 -5.88 7.09 17.90
C VAL A 78 -6.76 6.06 18.60
N GLU A 79 -8.05 6.34 18.76
CA GLU A 79 -9.01 5.36 19.30
C GLU A 79 -9.12 4.11 18.43
N ILE A 80 -9.08 4.26 17.09
CA ILE A 80 -9.03 3.12 16.18
C ILE A 80 -7.75 2.28 16.43
N ALA A 81 -6.58 2.94 16.55
CA ALA A 81 -5.32 2.26 16.83
C ALA A 81 -5.30 1.57 18.20
N GLN A 82 -6.01 2.13 19.19
CA GLN A 82 -6.14 1.60 20.54
C GLN A 82 -7.22 0.52 20.68
N SER A 83 -8.04 0.30 19.65
CA SER A 83 -9.08 -0.73 19.71
C SER A 83 -8.48 -2.11 19.97
N PRO A 84 -9.20 -3.01 20.64
CA PRO A 84 -8.67 -4.34 21.01
C PRO A 84 -8.08 -5.09 19.81
N TYR A 85 -8.75 -5.05 18.67
CA TYR A 85 -8.36 -5.80 17.49
C TYR A 85 -7.11 -5.23 16.78
N PHE A 86 -6.98 -3.89 16.69
CA PHE A 86 -5.77 -3.28 16.12
C PHE A 86 -4.58 -3.40 17.07
N ARG A 87 -4.78 -3.35 18.39
CA ARG A 87 -3.69 -3.63 19.35
C ARG A 87 -3.15 -5.04 19.18
N ILE A 88 -4.04 -6.07 19.11
CA ILE A 88 -3.64 -7.44 18.84
C ILE A 88 -2.89 -7.54 17.50
N LEU A 89 -3.39 -6.87 16.45
CA LEU A 89 -2.72 -6.85 15.15
C LEU A 89 -1.31 -6.23 15.24
N PHE A 90 -1.18 -5.07 15.89
CA PHE A 90 0.09 -4.35 15.97
C PHE A 90 1.11 -5.04 16.88
N ASP A 91 0.68 -5.89 17.80
CA ASP A 91 1.57 -6.73 18.62
C ASP A 91 2.10 -7.97 17.87
N LYS A 92 1.48 -8.34 16.74
CA LYS A 92 1.97 -9.45 15.90
C LYS A 92 3.34 -9.15 15.27
N PRO A 93 4.12 -10.17 14.88
CA PRO A 93 5.49 -10.03 14.35
C PRO A 93 5.54 -9.57 12.88
N PHE A 94 4.67 -8.67 12.47
CA PHE A 94 4.84 -7.95 11.22
C PHE A 94 5.91 -6.88 11.36
N THR A 95 6.70 -6.68 10.30
CA THR A 95 7.68 -5.58 10.21
C THR A 95 7.08 -4.33 9.57
N THR A 96 6.02 -4.48 8.76
CA THR A 96 5.38 -3.36 8.08
C THR A 96 3.85 -3.51 8.04
N TYR A 97 3.18 -2.43 8.42
CA TYR A 97 1.74 -2.25 8.33
C TYR A 97 1.44 -1.13 7.34
N VAL A 98 0.82 -1.45 6.21
CA VAL A 98 0.29 -0.45 5.27
C VAL A 98 -1.18 -0.24 5.63
N MET A 99 -1.52 0.97 6.04
CA MET A 99 -2.81 1.30 6.61
C MET A 99 -3.56 2.25 5.67
N MET A 100 -4.65 1.78 5.08
CA MET A 100 -5.56 2.67 4.35
C MET A 100 -6.32 3.52 5.36
N CYS A 101 -6.01 4.82 5.38
CA CYS A 101 -6.34 5.74 6.44
C CYS A 101 -6.99 7.02 5.90
N PHE A 102 -8.18 7.35 6.41
CA PHE A 102 -8.84 8.64 6.24
C PHE A 102 -9.11 9.24 7.62
N SER A 103 -9.05 10.57 7.72
CA SER A 103 -9.47 11.28 8.93
C SER A 103 -10.93 10.99 9.26
N THR A 104 -11.23 10.96 10.55
CA THR A 104 -12.59 10.71 11.05
C THR A 104 -13.47 11.95 10.95
N GLY A 105 -14.78 11.75 11.01
CA GLY A 105 -15.76 12.85 11.02
C GLY A 105 -16.07 13.46 9.65
N ARG A 106 -15.50 12.92 8.54
CA ARG A 106 -15.70 13.43 7.18
C ARG A 106 -15.76 12.30 6.15
N SER A 107 -16.39 12.57 4.99
CA SER A 107 -16.29 11.67 3.84
C SER A 107 -14.89 11.73 3.21
N ALA A 108 -14.44 10.65 2.56
CA ALA A 108 -13.11 10.55 1.98
C ALA A 108 -12.76 11.66 0.95
N GLY A 109 -13.76 12.17 0.24
CA GLY A 109 -13.58 13.19 -0.82
C GLY A 109 -14.18 14.54 -0.48
N TYR A 110 -14.35 14.90 0.78
CA TYR A 110 -15.00 16.15 1.21
C TYR A 110 -14.30 17.41 0.70
N TRP A 111 -13.01 17.33 0.42
CA TRP A 111 -12.14 18.41 -0.02
C TRP A 111 -12.22 18.74 -1.53
N ARG A 112 -12.86 17.91 -2.36
CA ARG A 112 -12.85 18.02 -3.85
C ARG A 112 -13.26 19.39 -4.39
N ASN A 113 -14.15 20.10 -3.70
CA ASN A 113 -14.58 21.43 -4.09
C ASN A 113 -13.85 22.55 -3.33
N GLY A 114 -12.62 22.29 -2.92
CA GLY A 114 -11.80 23.15 -2.09
C GLY A 114 -11.64 22.63 -0.67
N ILE A 115 -10.53 23.00 -0.02
CA ILE A 115 -10.24 22.66 1.36
C ILE A 115 -9.97 23.93 2.18
N THR A 116 -10.68 24.09 3.30
CA THR A 116 -10.53 25.26 4.17
C THR A 116 -9.32 25.14 5.09
N GLU A 117 -8.82 26.27 5.64
CA GLU A 117 -7.72 26.26 6.60
C GLU A 117 -8.03 25.39 7.82
N GLN A 118 -9.28 25.48 8.35
CA GLN A 118 -9.69 24.66 9.48
C GLN A 118 -9.68 23.16 9.15
N GLN A 119 -10.03 22.78 7.95
CA GLN A 119 -9.98 21.40 7.48
C GLN A 119 -8.53 20.90 7.34
N LYS A 120 -7.62 21.73 6.84
CA LYS A 120 -6.17 21.42 6.77
C LYS A 120 -5.56 21.25 8.15
N LEU A 121 -5.93 22.12 9.10
CA LEU A 121 -5.49 22.01 10.50
C LEU A 121 -5.99 20.72 11.15
N ASP A 122 -7.23 20.31 10.87
CA ASP A 122 -7.78 19.06 11.39
C ASP A 122 -7.10 17.82 10.78
N GLU A 123 -6.85 17.79 9.45
CA GLU A 123 -6.08 16.73 8.80
C GLU A 123 -4.67 16.61 9.40
N LYS A 124 -3.97 17.75 9.54
CA LYS A 124 -2.65 17.80 10.15
C LYS A 124 -2.67 17.26 11.59
N ARG A 125 -3.67 17.67 12.39
CA ARG A 125 -3.81 17.25 13.78
C ARG A 125 -4.04 15.73 13.90
N GLN A 126 -4.99 15.18 13.15
CA GLN A 126 -5.32 13.75 13.23
C GLN A 126 -4.13 12.87 12.82
N PHE A 127 -3.39 13.24 11.77
CA PHE A 127 -2.19 12.51 11.33
C PHE A 127 -1.00 12.71 12.29
N TYR A 128 -0.87 13.87 12.91
CA TYR A 128 0.10 14.11 13.97
C TYR A 128 -0.18 13.22 15.19
N GLU A 129 -1.41 13.21 15.69
CA GLU A 129 -1.80 12.44 16.88
C GLU A 129 -1.60 10.93 16.66
N LEU A 130 -2.06 10.39 15.51
CA LEU A 130 -1.84 8.99 15.16
C LEU A 130 -0.35 8.66 15.07
N THR A 131 0.42 9.48 14.36
CA THR A 131 1.86 9.27 14.20
C THR A 131 2.59 9.29 15.54
N LYS A 132 2.27 10.27 16.39
CA LYS A 132 2.83 10.39 17.75
C LYS A 132 2.52 9.15 18.59
N TYR A 133 1.26 8.67 18.56
CA TYR A 133 0.85 7.45 19.24
C TYR A 133 1.67 6.25 18.77
N LEU A 134 1.77 6.02 17.45
CA LEU A 134 2.50 4.88 16.89
C LEU A 134 4.00 4.92 17.23
N LEU A 135 4.64 6.09 17.11
CA LEU A 135 6.06 6.27 17.45
C LEU A 135 6.34 6.05 18.94
N THR A 136 5.44 6.47 19.80
CA THR A 136 5.61 6.35 21.26
C THR A 136 5.34 4.92 21.73
N THR A 137 4.22 4.33 21.27
CA THR A 137 3.73 3.03 21.75
C THR A 137 4.60 1.88 21.24
N TYR A 138 5.09 1.96 19.99
CA TYR A 138 5.87 0.89 19.35
C TYR A 138 7.36 1.20 19.25
N LYS A 139 7.86 2.12 20.08
CA LYS A 139 9.28 2.44 20.22
C LYS A 139 10.11 1.17 20.42
N GLY A 140 11.24 1.04 19.72
CA GLY A 140 12.17 -0.09 19.86
C GLY A 140 11.74 -1.39 19.21
N THR A 141 10.59 -1.43 18.51
CA THR A 141 10.06 -2.68 17.93
C THR A 141 10.54 -2.98 16.51
N GLY A 142 11.21 -2.05 15.85
CA GLY A 142 11.61 -2.16 14.43
C GLY A 142 10.45 -2.05 13.44
N LYS A 143 9.23 -1.76 13.90
CA LYS A 143 8.02 -1.71 13.06
C LYS A 143 8.00 -0.48 12.16
N THR A 144 7.37 -0.64 11.00
CA THR A 144 7.08 0.44 10.05
C THR A 144 5.58 0.53 9.82
N PHE A 145 5.02 1.73 9.92
CA PHE A 145 3.64 2.04 9.58
C PHE A 145 3.61 2.98 8.37
N VAL A 146 2.85 2.63 7.33
CA VAL A 146 2.65 3.46 6.14
C VAL A 146 1.18 3.88 6.10
N LEU A 147 0.94 5.17 6.27
CA LEU A 147 -0.40 5.76 6.22
C LEU A 147 -0.69 6.18 4.79
N GLN A 148 -1.68 5.57 4.13
CA GLN A 148 -2.07 5.90 2.76
C GLN A 148 -3.57 6.11 2.61
N HIS A 149 -4.00 6.79 1.55
CA HIS A 149 -5.38 6.77 1.09
C HIS A 149 -5.59 5.68 0.03
N TRP A 150 -6.83 5.43 -0.36
CA TRP A 150 -7.20 4.50 -1.42
C TRP A 150 -7.28 5.21 -2.78
N GLU A 151 -6.85 4.58 -3.85
CA GLU A 151 -6.94 4.89 -5.29
C GLU A 151 -7.27 6.37 -5.62
N GLY A 152 -6.25 7.22 -5.57
CA GLY A 152 -6.35 8.68 -5.64
C GLY A 152 -7.02 9.20 -6.91
N ASP A 153 -6.86 8.52 -8.04
CA ASP A 153 -7.45 8.95 -9.30
C ASP A 153 -8.97 8.83 -9.33
N TRP A 154 -9.55 7.86 -8.61
CA TRP A 154 -11.00 7.81 -8.41
C TRP A 154 -11.44 8.79 -7.33
N LEU A 155 -10.64 8.92 -6.29
CA LEU A 155 -10.93 9.81 -5.17
C LEU A 155 -11.00 11.27 -5.62
N ILE A 156 -10.06 11.75 -6.45
CA ILE A 156 -10.02 13.13 -6.94
C ILE A 156 -11.19 13.43 -7.90
N ARG A 157 -11.61 12.45 -8.71
CA ARG A 157 -12.75 12.58 -9.63
C ARG A 157 -14.10 12.48 -8.93
N GLY A 158 -14.18 11.71 -7.86
CA GLY A 158 -15.44 11.35 -7.20
C GLY A 158 -16.31 10.39 -8.00
N ASN A 159 -15.75 9.76 -9.04
CA ASN A 159 -16.41 8.77 -9.89
C ASN A 159 -15.37 7.79 -10.47
N TYR A 160 -15.85 6.72 -11.14
CA TYR A 160 -15.03 5.70 -11.76
C TYR A 160 -14.88 5.85 -13.28
N ASP A 161 -15.19 7.04 -13.83
CA ASP A 161 -14.97 7.33 -15.24
C ASP A 161 -13.53 7.79 -15.49
N ARG A 162 -12.74 6.92 -16.12
CA ARG A 162 -11.34 7.22 -16.48
C ARG A 162 -11.19 8.29 -17.57
N ASN A 163 -12.28 8.61 -18.30
CA ASN A 163 -12.26 9.58 -19.37
C ASN A 163 -12.61 10.99 -18.86
N SER A 164 -13.21 11.11 -17.67
CA SER A 164 -13.41 12.40 -17.03
C SER A 164 -12.07 12.89 -16.46
N ASP A 165 -11.81 14.19 -16.58
CA ASP A 165 -10.64 14.82 -15.99
C ASP A 165 -10.99 15.37 -14.59
N PRO A 166 -10.07 15.37 -13.62
CA PRO A 166 -10.28 16.05 -12.35
C PRO A 166 -10.32 17.57 -12.57
N THR A 167 -11.12 18.27 -11.76
CA THR A 167 -11.18 19.73 -11.84
C THR A 167 -9.92 20.39 -11.29
N PRO A 168 -9.55 21.60 -11.74
CA PRO A 168 -8.42 22.35 -11.17
C PRO A 168 -8.53 22.54 -9.65
N GLU A 169 -9.76 22.76 -9.15
CA GLU A 169 -10.06 22.91 -7.72
C GLU A 169 -9.76 21.62 -6.96
N ALA A 170 -10.17 20.47 -7.51
CA ALA A 170 -9.91 19.17 -6.89
C ALA A 170 -8.41 18.83 -6.88
N ILE A 171 -7.67 19.20 -7.93
CA ILE A 171 -6.21 19.03 -8.00
C ILE A 171 -5.53 19.88 -6.91
N SER A 172 -5.84 21.17 -6.83
CA SER A 172 -5.27 22.07 -5.82
C SER A 172 -5.60 21.60 -4.39
N ALA A 173 -6.86 21.24 -4.17
CA ALA A 173 -7.30 20.78 -2.86
C ALA A 173 -6.66 19.44 -2.44
N MET A 174 -6.42 18.51 -3.37
CA MET A 174 -5.73 17.26 -3.07
C MET A 174 -4.26 17.48 -2.69
N ILE A 175 -3.59 18.42 -3.36
CA ILE A 175 -2.21 18.82 -3.02
C ILE A 175 -2.16 19.36 -1.58
N GLU A 176 -3.07 20.28 -1.23
CA GLU A 176 -3.12 20.87 0.09
C GLU A 176 -3.49 19.83 1.17
N TRP A 177 -4.45 18.96 0.88
CA TRP A 177 -4.87 17.87 1.75
C TRP A 177 -3.73 16.90 2.06
N LEU A 178 -2.99 16.44 1.05
CA LEU A 178 -1.84 15.54 1.22
C LEU A 178 -0.70 16.20 1.98
N ASN A 179 -0.39 17.46 1.66
CA ASN A 179 0.67 18.21 2.33
C ASN A 179 0.32 18.52 3.80
N ALA A 180 -0.95 18.77 4.14
CA ALA A 180 -1.40 18.96 5.52
C ALA A 180 -1.17 17.68 6.36
N ARG A 181 -1.52 16.51 5.83
CA ARG A 181 -1.27 15.20 6.46
C ARG A 181 0.22 14.95 6.66
N GLN A 182 1.02 15.18 5.59
CA GLN A 182 2.47 15.03 5.67
C GLN A 182 3.09 15.95 6.72
N ALA A 183 2.60 17.18 6.84
CA ALA A 183 3.06 18.12 7.87
C ALA A 183 2.78 17.59 9.29
N GLY A 184 1.64 16.94 9.51
CA GLY A 184 1.32 16.27 10.79
C GLY A 184 2.28 15.13 11.11
N VAL A 185 2.52 14.24 10.12
CA VAL A 185 3.50 13.15 10.27
C VAL A 185 4.91 13.70 10.56
N ASN A 186 5.34 14.71 9.80
CA ASN A 186 6.66 15.31 9.99
C ASN A 186 6.82 15.97 11.39
N GLN A 187 5.78 16.65 11.86
CA GLN A 187 5.80 17.28 13.18
C GLN A 187 5.97 16.22 14.27
N ALA A 188 5.19 15.13 14.24
CA ALA A 188 5.31 14.07 15.24
C ALA A 188 6.68 13.38 15.20
N ARG A 189 7.23 13.12 13.99
CA ARG A 189 8.58 12.56 13.81
C ARG A 189 9.67 13.47 14.39
N HIS A 190 9.53 14.79 14.22
CA HIS A 190 10.47 15.77 14.78
C HIS A 190 10.42 15.81 16.31
N GLU A 191 9.21 15.77 16.88
CA GLU A 191 9.03 15.87 18.34
C GLU A 191 9.42 14.60 19.10
N VAL A 192 9.06 13.42 18.57
CA VAL A 192 9.26 12.13 19.25
C VAL A 192 10.57 11.46 18.86
N GLY A 193 11.01 11.67 17.61
CA GLY A 193 12.10 10.90 16.99
C GLY A 193 11.65 9.51 16.53
N GLN A 194 12.39 8.94 15.59
CA GLN A 194 12.13 7.59 15.03
C GLN A 194 13.02 6.55 15.75
N GLN A 195 12.74 6.24 16.98
CA GLN A 195 13.54 5.31 17.80
C GLN A 195 13.22 3.85 17.45
N GLU A 196 13.81 3.35 16.37
CA GLU A 196 13.61 1.98 15.84
C GLU A 196 12.13 1.64 15.54
N VAL A 197 11.31 2.66 15.30
CA VAL A 197 9.96 2.57 14.75
C VAL A 197 9.81 3.65 13.70
N LYS A 198 9.10 3.39 12.60
CA LYS A 198 8.95 4.35 11.51
C LYS A 198 7.48 4.55 11.16
N VAL A 199 7.12 5.79 10.86
CA VAL A 199 5.81 6.14 10.31
C VAL A 199 6.02 6.97 9.05
N TYR A 200 5.46 6.53 7.93
CA TYR A 200 5.52 7.18 6.63
C TYR A 200 4.13 7.54 6.13
N HIS A 201 4.05 8.55 5.28
CA HIS A 201 2.81 8.92 4.59
C HIS A 201 2.96 8.71 3.09
N ALA A 202 1.91 8.17 2.46
CA ALA A 202 1.89 7.86 1.03
C ALA A 202 0.58 8.30 0.36
N ALA A 203 0.66 8.72 -0.89
CA ALA A 203 -0.48 8.75 -1.80
C ALA A 203 -0.61 7.42 -2.55
N GLU A 204 -1.81 7.08 -3.02
CA GLU A 204 -2.01 5.96 -3.95
C GLU A 204 -2.49 6.46 -5.32
N VAL A 205 -1.84 6.00 -6.40
CA VAL A 205 -2.15 6.30 -7.80
C VAL A 205 -2.62 5.03 -8.52
N ASN A 206 -3.50 5.15 -9.53
CA ASN A 206 -4.09 3.99 -10.21
C ASN A 206 -4.39 4.16 -11.71
N LEU A 207 -4.30 5.38 -12.30
CA LEU A 207 -4.47 5.63 -13.74
C LEU A 207 -3.16 6.11 -14.40
N VAL A 208 -2.05 5.45 -14.07
CA VAL A 208 -0.70 5.85 -14.50
C VAL A 208 -0.50 5.68 -16.01
N VAL A 209 -0.94 4.55 -16.57
CA VAL A 209 -0.83 4.28 -18.02
C VAL A 209 -1.62 5.29 -18.84
N ASN A 210 -2.72 5.80 -18.31
CA ASN A 210 -3.54 6.82 -18.96
C ASN A 210 -2.78 8.15 -19.06
N SER A 211 -2.13 8.59 -17.96
CA SER A 211 -1.28 9.78 -17.97
C SER A 211 -0.08 9.61 -18.92
N MET A 212 0.61 8.48 -18.83
CA MET A 212 1.84 8.23 -19.57
C MET A 212 1.63 8.15 -21.08
N ARG A 213 0.48 7.60 -21.55
CA ARG A 213 0.20 7.39 -22.98
C ARG A 213 -0.64 8.49 -23.64
N GLN A 214 -1.48 9.18 -22.86
CA GLN A 214 -2.48 10.10 -23.38
C GLN A 214 -2.33 11.53 -22.82
N ASP A 215 -1.31 11.75 -22.01
CA ASP A 215 -1.08 13.01 -21.30
C ASP A 215 -2.31 13.50 -20.49
N LYS A 216 -3.09 12.54 -19.99
CA LYS A 216 -4.30 12.83 -19.21
C LYS A 216 -3.94 13.34 -17.81
N PRO A 217 -4.65 14.37 -17.31
CA PRO A 217 -4.45 14.85 -15.94
C PRO A 217 -4.92 13.77 -14.93
N ASN A 218 -3.99 13.35 -14.10
CA ASN A 218 -4.18 12.36 -13.04
C ASN A 218 -3.34 12.73 -11.81
N VAL A 219 -3.50 11.99 -10.72
CA VAL A 219 -2.75 12.25 -9.49
C VAL A 219 -1.24 12.21 -9.73
N VAL A 220 -0.77 11.27 -10.57
CA VAL A 220 0.65 11.06 -10.82
C VAL A 220 1.33 12.30 -11.43
N ASN A 221 0.74 12.98 -12.41
CA ASN A 221 1.36 14.10 -13.11
C ASN A 221 0.89 15.49 -12.63
N MET A 222 -0.29 15.55 -11.97
CA MET A 222 -0.86 16.83 -11.54
C MET A 222 -0.75 17.09 -10.04
N VAL A 223 -0.60 16.06 -9.22
CA VAL A 223 -0.61 16.18 -7.75
C VAL A 223 0.75 15.83 -7.16
N LEU A 224 1.32 14.66 -7.48
CA LEU A 224 2.56 14.18 -6.87
C LEU A 224 3.72 15.18 -6.97
N PRO A 225 3.97 15.89 -8.11
CA PRO A 225 5.08 16.84 -8.22
C PRO A 225 5.04 17.99 -7.21
N HIS A 226 3.86 18.27 -6.66
CA HIS A 226 3.61 19.37 -5.71
C HIS A 226 3.46 18.89 -4.25
N THR A 227 3.78 17.63 -3.96
CA THR A 227 3.68 17.04 -2.62
C THR A 227 5.06 16.82 -1.99
N LYS A 228 5.06 16.59 -0.67
CA LYS A 228 6.27 16.27 0.12
C LYS A 228 6.16 14.89 0.78
N LEU A 229 5.50 13.97 0.11
CA LEU A 229 5.22 12.63 0.63
C LEU A 229 6.48 11.77 0.76
N ASP A 230 6.46 10.81 1.67
CA ASP A 230 7.56 9.85 1.84
C ASP A 230 7.56 8.78 0.75
N LEU A 231 6.37 8.30 0.37
CA LEU A 231 6.15 7.18 -0.54
C LEU A 231 4.96 7.44 -1.48
N VAL A 232 4.92 6.70 -2.57
CA VAL A 232 3.73 6.57 -3.40
C VAL A 232 3.40 5.09 -3.64
N SER A 233 2.13 4.74 -3.43
CA SER A 233 1.52 3.44 -3.71
C SER A 233 1.03 3.40 -5.14
N TYR A 234 1.36 2.36 -5.88
CA TYR A 234 0.79 2.11 -7.20
C TYR A 234 -0.22 0.96 -7.12
N SER A 235 -1.51 1.26 -7.28
CA SER A 235 -2.57 0.28 -7.53
C SER A 235 -2.50 -0.09 -9.02
N ALA A 236 -1.72 -1.14 -9.36
CA ALA A 236 -1.10 -1.32 -10.67
C ALA A 236 -2.00 -2.05 -11.72
N TRP A 237 -3.32 -2.02 -11.54
CA TRP A 237 -4.27 -2.76 -12.40
C TRP A 237 -4.21 -2.38 -13.87
N ASP A 238 -3.95 -1.12 -14.17
CA ASP A 238 -3.87 -0.61 -15.54
C ASP A 238 -2.65 -1.14 -16.30
N ALA A 239 -1.54 -1.43 -15.61
CA ALA A 239 -0.32 -1.98 -16.21
C ALA A 239 -0.19 -3.50 -16.09
N THR A 240 -0.64 -4.10 -14.97
CA THR A 240 -0.38 -5.51 -14.67
C THR A 240 -1.50 -6.45 -15.08
N ASN A 241 -2.75 -5.96 -15.14
CA ASN A 241 -3.93 -6.77 -15.46
C ASN A 241 -4.42 -6.51 -16.89
N LYS A 242 -4.63 -5.23 -17.25
CA LYS A 242 -5.09 -4.85 -18.59
C LYS A 242 -4.04 -5.05 -19.69
N HIS A 243 -2.78 -4.91 -19.35
CA HIS A 243 -1.63 -5.01 -20.24
C HIS A 243 -0.63 -6.08 -19.77
N SER A 244 -1.15 -7.17 -19.23
CA SER A 244 -0.36 -8.28 -18.71
C SER A 244 0.56 -8.95 -19.75
N GLU A 245 0.30 -8.74 -21.04
CA GLU A 245 1.14 -9.18 -22.15
C GLU A 245 2.39 -8.30 -22.35
N ASN A 246 2.43 -7.12 -21.72
CA ASN A 246 3.49 -6.14 -21.92
C ASN A 246 4.18 -5.75 -20.58
N PRO A 247 5.14 -6.57 -20.12
CA PRO A 247 5.85 -6.31 -18.85
C PRO A 247 6.67 -5.02 -18.86
N GLU A 248 7.14 -4.60 -20.02
CA GLU A 248 7.92 -3.38 -20.18
C GLU A 248 7.05 -2.14 -19.90
N LEU A 249 5.75 -2.20 -20.19
CA LEU A 249 4.82 -1.12 -19.85
C LEU A 249 4.73 -0.91 -18.33
N PHE A 250 4.71 -2.00 -17.57
CA PHE A 250 4.70 -1.91 -16.11
C PHE A 250 5.98 -1.26 -15.57
N ARG A 251 7.15 -1.63 -16.10
CA ARG A 251 8.42 -0.99 -15.75
C ARG A 251 8.41 0.50 -16.08
N LYS A 252 7.96 0.88 -17.28
CA LYS A 252 7.82 2.28 -17.69
C LYS A 252 6.86 3.08 -16.81
N ALA A 253 5.78 2.45 -16.33
CA ALA A 253 4.85 3.08 -15.39
C ALA A 253 5.55 3.39 -14.05
N LEU A 254 6.37 2.49 -13.53
CA LEU A 254 7.17 2.74 -12.32
C LEU A 254 8.18 3.89 -12.52
N ASP A 255 8.87 3.91 -13.66
CA ASP A 255 9.80 4.98 -14.00
C ASP A 255 9.07 6.33 -14.13
N PHE A 256 7.87 6.34 -14.73
CA PHE A 256 7.04 7.54 -14.88
C PHE A 256 6.55 8.07 -13.53
N ILE A 257 6.12 7.21 -12.61
CA ILE A 257 5.72 7.62 -11.25
C ILE A 257 6.93 8.24 -10.53
N SER A 258 8.08 7.55 -10.57
CA SER A 258 9.31 8.02 -9.93
C SER A 258 9.79 9.39 -10.48
N ALA A 259 9.61 9.63 -11.78
CA ALA A 259 9.98 10.91 -12.40
C ALA A 259 9.06 12.07 -11.98
N ASN A 260 7.82 11.77 -11.55
CA ASN A 260 6.84 12.76 -11.09
C ASN A 260 6.77 12.88 -9.57
N MET A 261 7.49 12.04 -8.83
CA MET A 261 7.49 12.06 -7.36
C MET A 261 8.81 12.65 -6.85
N PRO A 262 8.79 13.70 -6.01
CA PRO A 262 10.01 14.20 -5.37
C PRO A 262 10.72 13.12 -4.57
N ASP A 263 12.05 13.15 -4.55
CA ASP A 263 12.86 12.23 -3.75
C ASP A 263 12.51 12.36 -2.26
N SER A 264 12.42 11.23 -1.58
CA SER A 264 12.21 11.22 -0.14
C SER A 264 13.52 10.96 0.63
N PRO A 265 13.66 11.49 1.86
CA PRO A 265 14.91 11.33 2.63
C PRO A 265 15.32 9.88 2.85
N ASP A 266 14.35 8.99 3.13
CA ASP A 266 14.61 7.60 3.48
C ASP A 266 14.66 6.66 2.27
N PHE A 267 14.01 7.01 1.14
CA PHE A 267 13.86 6.15 -0.03
C PHE A 267 14.56 6.70 -1.29
N GLY A 268 14.93 7.98 -1.33
CA GLY A 268 15.42 8.64 -2.54
C GLY A 268 14.38 8.59 -3.64
N SER A 269 14.82 8.35 -4.88
CA SER A 269 13.96 8.18 -6.07
C SER A 269 13.29 6.78 -6.15
N ARG A 270 13.57 5.86 -5.22
CA ARG A 270 12.91 4.53 -5.12
C ARG A 270 11.80 4.51 -4.08
N ASN A 271 11.02 5.56 -4.05
CA ASN A 271 9.91 5.77 -3.12
C ASN A 271 8.54 5.32 -3.69
N VAL A 272 8.56 4.46 -4.72
CA VAL A 272 7.36 3.85 -5.32
C VAL A 272 7.25 2.39 -4.89
N TYR A 273 6.08 1.99 -4.36
CA TYR A 273 5.78 0.60 -4.06
C TYR A 273 4.49 0.12 -4.74
N ILE A 274 4.37 -1.19 -4.92
CA ILE A 274 3.16 -1.78 -5.48
C ILE A 274 2.15 -1.97 -4.34
N GLY A 275 1.13 -1.13 -4.32
CA GLY A 275 0.06 -1.16 -3.31
C GLY A 275 -1.03 -2.18 -3.60
N GLU A 276 -1.26 -2.47 -4.90
CA GLU A 276 -2.22 -3.47 -5.34
C GLU A 276 -1.81 -4.08 -6.67
N PHE A 277 -1.81 -5.40 -6.74
CA PHE A 277 -1.78 -6.21 -7.97
C PHE A 277 -2.41 -7.58 -7.71
N GLY A 278 -2.96 -8.22 -8.71
CA GLY A 278 -3.55 -9.55 -8.55
C GLY A 278 -4.27 -9.99 -9.81
N MET A 279 -4.63 -11.28 -9.85
CA MET A 279 -5.42 -11.84 -10.95
C MET A 279 -6.54 -12.72 -10.38
N PRO A 280 -7.83 -12.44 -10.68
CA PRO A 280 -8.93 -13.25 -10.18
C PRO A 280 -8.99 -14.60 -10.90
N GLU A 281 -8.86 -15.71 -10.15
CA GLU A 281 -8.86 -17.08 -10.69
C GLU A 281 -10.16 -17.44 -11.42
N ASN A 282 -11.28 -16.78 -11.10
CA ASN A 282 -12.55 -17.00 -11.79
C ASN A 282 -12.67 -16.25 -13.14
N LYS A 283 -11.63 -15.53 -13.57
CA LYS A 283 -11.59 -14.73 -14.79
C LYS A 283 -10.41 -15.10 -15.70
N PHE A 284 -9.28 -15.44 -15.14
CA PHE A 284 -8.04 -15.72 -15.88
C PHE A 284 -7.69 -17.21 -15.80
N SER A 285 -7.05 -17.72 -16.85
CA SER A 285 -6.58 -19.11 -16.87
C SER A 285 -5.41 -19.31 -15.90
N SER A 286 -5.20 -20.56 -15.49
CA SER A 286 -4.07 -20.94 -14.63
C SER A 286 -2.73 -20.58 -15.26
N GLU A 287 -2.59 -20.71 -16.58
CA GLU A 287 -1.38 -20.36 -17.34
C GLU A 287 -1.11 -18.85 -17.29
N GLN A 288 -2.15 -18.04 -17.48
CA GLN A 288 -2.02 -16.58 -17.37
C GLN A 288 -1.59 -16.16 -15.99
N ILE A 289 -2.20 -16.71 -14.94
CA ILE A 289 -1.86 -16.39 -13.54
C ILE A 289 -0.41 -16.79 -13.23
N LYS A 290 0.00 -18.01 -13.64
CA LYS A 290 1.37 -18.54 -13.45
C LYS A 290 2.43 -17.76 -14.22
N LYS A 291 2.05 -17.08 -15.29
CA LYS A 291 2.95 -16.20 -16.06
C LYS A 291 3.03 -14.81 -15.44
N VAL A 292 1.89 -14.19 -15.19
CA VAL A 292 1.81 -12.76 -14.85
C VAL A 292 2.22 -12.48 -13.40
N ILE A 293 1.77 -13.28 -12.43
CA ILE A 293 2.08 -13.02 -11.02
C ILE A 293 3.59 -13.06 -10.75
N PRO A 294 4.36 -14.08 -11.19
CA PRO A 294 5.82 -14.07 -11.03
C PRO A 294 6.51 -12.89 -11.73
N GLN A 295 6.03 -12.52 -12.92
CA GLN A 295 6.58 -11.42 -13.69
C GLN A 295 6.40 -10.08 -12.99
N VAL A 296 5.21 -9.80 -12.40
CA VAL A 296 4.98 -8.57 -11.62
C VAL A 296 5.88 -8.53 -10.40
N VAL A 297 5.99 -9.63 -9.64
CA VAL A 297 6.87 -9.72 -8.48
C VAL A 297 8.32 -9.46 -8.89
N GLN A 298 8.82 -10.16 -9.91
CA GLN A 298 10.21 -10.03 -10.36
C GLN A 298 10.51 -8.61 -10.86
N THR A 299 9.66 -8.04 -11.71
CA THR A 299 9.85 -6.67 -12.22
C THR A 299 9.88 -5.64 -11.08
N SER A 300 9.01 -5.80 -10.08
CA SER A 300 8.96 -4.90 -8.92
C SER A 300 10.23 -4.99 -8.07
N LEU A 301 10.75 -6.21 -7.87
CA LEU A 301 12.00 -6.44 -7.15
C LEU A 301 13.21 -5.87 -7.90
N ASP A 302 13.30 -6.13 -9.22
CA ASP A 302 14.38 -5.63 -10.07
C ASP A 302 14.37 -4.12 -10.20
N TRP A 303 13.19 -3.51 -10.15
CA TRP A 303 13.04 -2.05 -10.12
C TRP A 303 13.45 -1.46 -8.77
N GLY A 304 13.34 -2.22 -7.68
CA GLY A 304 13.69 -1.83 -6.32
C GLY A 304 12.52 -1.28 -5.49
N CYS A 305 11.30 -1.73 -5.77
CA CYS A 305 10.13 -1.38 -4.97
C CYS A 305 10.33 -1.75 -3.50
N PRO A 306 10.11 -0.83 -2.54
CA PRO A 306 10.24 -1.14 -1.11
C PRO A 306 9.19 -2.14 -0.60
N TYR A 307 8.01 -2.18 -1.23
CA TYR A 307 6.94 -3.12 -0.90
C TYR A 307 6.24 -3.59 -2.17
N ILE A 308 5.67 -4.82 -2.13
CA ILE A 308 4.91 -5.44 -3.22
C ILE A 308 3.71 -6.13 -2.58
N ILE A 309 2.50 -5.58 -2.73
CA ILE A 309 1.34 -6.02 -1.96
C ILE A 309 0.29 -6.65 -2.87
N TYR A 310 0.02 -7.93 -2.63
CA TYR A 310 -0.96 -8.70 -3.39
C TYR A 310 -2.40 -8.40 -2.95
N TRP A 311 -3.28 -8.24 -3.90
CA TRP A 311 -4.72 -8.13 -3.73
C TRP A 311 -5.38 -9.47 -4.07
N GLN A 312 -5.92 -10.26 -3.12
CA GLN A 312 -5.81 -10.11 -1.67
C GLN A 312 -5.96 -11.48 -0.96
N LEU A 313 -6.04 -11.50 0.36
CA LEU A 313 -6.12 -12.74 1.13
C LEU A 313 -7.44 -13.48 0.90
N TYR A 314 -8.57 -12.82 1.16
CA TYR A 314 -9.94 -13.31 1.01
C TYR A 314 -10.71 -12.42 0.05
N CYS A 315 -11.37 -12.99 -0.97
CA CYS A 315 -12.07 -12.19 -1.98
C CYS A 315 -13.19 -11.33 -1.38
N ASN A 316 -13.16 -10.03 -1.67
CA ASN A 316 -14.14 -9.05 -1.22
C ASN A 316 -15.23 -8.73 -2.25
N GLU A 317 -15.21 -9.37 -3.41
CA GLU A 317 -16.13 -9.08 -4.51
C GLU A 317 -17.05 -10.26 -4.79
N LEU A 318 -18.35 -10.06 -4.56
CA LEU A 318 -19.39 -11.01 -4.94
C LEU A 318 -19.63 -10.98 -6.46
N LYS A 319 -19.90 -12.14 -7.08
CA LYS A 319 -20.41 -12.19 -8.46
C LYS A 319 -21.85 -11.67 -8.54
N ASN A 320 -22.67 -12.01 -7.54
CA ASN A 320 -24.01 -11.45 -7.37
C ASN A 320 -24.02 -10.50 -6.16
N PRO A 321 -24.11 -9.16 -6.37
CA PRO A 321 -24.10 -8.18 -5.28
C PRO A 321 -25.25 -8.32 -4.28
N GLN A 322 -26.37 -8.99 -4.65
CA GLN A 322 -27.51 -9.22 -3.77
C GLN A 322 -27.29 -10.38 -2.78
N LYS A 323 -26.23 -11.18 -2.97
CA LYS A 323 -25.93 -12.28 -2.06
C LYS A 323 -25.38 -11.76 -0.74
N LYS A 324 -25.95 -12.22 0.37
CA LYS A 324 -25.50 -11.78 1.71
C LYS A 324 -24.28 -12.61 2.17
N PRO A 325 -23.18 -11.97 2.62
CA PRO A 325 -22.08 -12.66 3.30
C PRO A 325 -22.50 -13.19 4.67
N PRO A 326 -21.83 -14.24 5.21
CA PRO A 326 -20.70 -14.92 4.61
C PRO A 326 -21.11 -15.93 3.54
N VAL A 327 -20.28 -16.06 2.49
CA VAL A 327 -20.46 -17.09 1.43
C VAL A 327 -19.52 -18.26 1.64
N ARG A 328 -19.92 -19.46 1.17
CA ARG A 328 -19.14 -20.70 1.33
C ARG A 328 -18.70 -21.32 0.00
N SER A 329 -19.28 -20.90 -1.12
CA SER A 329 -18.93 -21.42 -2.45
C SER A 329 -17.90 -20.53 -3.13
N ASN A 330 -16.89 -21.14 -3.73
CA ASN A 330 -15.87 -20.47 -4.54
C ASN A 330 -16.50 -19.72 -5.74
N ASP A 331 -17.60 -20.22 -6.29
CA ASP A 331 -18.31 -19.58 -7.40
C ASP A 331 -19.09 -18.32 -7.01
N ALA A 332 -19.27 -18.07 -5.71
CA ALA A 332 -20.00 -16.90 -5.26
C ALA A 332 -19.24 -15.58 -5.40
N VAL A 333 -17.93 -15.63 -5.55
CA VAL A 333 -17.02 -14.47 -5.58
C VAL A 333 -16.19 -14.42 -6.86
N LYS A 334 -15.59 -13.25 -7.15
CA LYS A 334 -14.85 -13.01 -8.40
C LYS A 334 -13.47 -13.69 -8.47
N GLY A 335 -12.90 -14.12 -7.35
CA GLY A 335 -11.69 -14.93 -7.32
C GLY A 335 -10.39 -14.18 -7.03
N PHE A 336 -10.44 -12.95 -6.49
CA PHE A 336 -9.28 -12.27 -5.92
C PHE A 336 -8.97 -12.85 -4.53
N TRP A 337 -8.19 -13.90 -4.46
CA TRP A 337 -7.91 -14.63 -3.22
C TRP A 337 -6.54 -15.28 -3.18
N LEU A 338 -6.03 -15.49 -1.98
CA LEU A 338 -5.00 -16.48 -1.67
C LEU A 338 -5.61 -17.72 -1.02
N ILE A 339 -6.68 -17.54 -0.24
CA ILE A 339 -7.45 -18.61 0.39
C ILE A 339 -8.90 -18.48 -0.08
N LYS A 340 -9.48 -19.58 -0.52
CA LYS A 340 -10.84 -19.65 -1.09
C LYS A 340 -11.91 -19.78 -0.01
N PRO A 341 -13.21 -19.56 -0.34
CA PRO A 341 -14.31 -19.75 0.58
C PRO A 341 -14.40 -21.15 1.20
N ASP A 342 -13.94 -22.19 0.51
CA ASP A 342 -13.87 -23.57 1.02
C ASP A 342 -12.62 -23.86 1.87
N GLY A 343 -11.77 -22.86 2.13
CA GLY A 343 -10.53 -22.98 2.87
C GLY A 343 -9.34 -23.48 2.07
N SER A 344 -9.53 -23.91 0.82
CA SER A 344 -8.41 -24.35 -0.03
C SER A 344 -7.49 -23.19 -0.41
N LYS A 345 -6.21 -23.49 -0.57
CA LYS A 345 -5.18 -22.50 -0.95
C LYS A 345 -5.08 -22.39 -2.47
N ALA A 346 -5.05 -21.16 -2.96
CA ALA A 346 -4.84 -20.85 -4.38
C ALA A 346 -3.40 -21.18 -4.83
N TRP A 347 -3.19 -21.31 -6.14
CA TRP A 347 -1.83 -21.50 -6.67
C TRP A 347 -0.88 -20.36 -6.23
N THR A 348 -1.37 -19.12 -6.21
CA THR A 348 -0.58 -17.94 -5.78
C THR A 348 -0.15 -18.03 -4.32
N TRP A 349 -0.98 -18.61 -3.42
CA TRP A 349 -0.55 -18.91 -2.05
C TRP A 349 0.68 -19.83 -2.04
N HIS A 350 0.62 -20.94 -2.76
CA HIS A 350 1.73 -21.90 -2.80
C HIS A 350 2.98 -21.32 -3.45
N TYR A 351 2.82 -20.48 -4.45
CA TYR A 351 3.93 -19.75 -5.08
C TYR A 351 4.59 -18.80 -4.09
N PHE A 352 3.84 -17.95 -3.40
CA PHE A 352 4.37 -17.01 -2.40
C PHE A 352 4.98 -17.73 -1.21
N SER A 353 4.33 -18.78 -0.70
CA SER A 353 4.88 -19.57 0.41
C SER A 353 6.24 -20.15 0.08
N ARG A 354 6.44 -20.67 -1.14
CA ARG A 354 7.77 -21.14 -1.59
C ARG A 354 8.80 -20.02 -1.66
N LEU A 355 8.41 -18.86 -2.19
CA LEU A 355 9.30 -17.71 -2.28
C LEU A 355 9.74 -17.22 -0.88
N LEU A 356 8.78 -17.06 0.03
CA LEU A 356 8.99 -16.46 1.35
C LEU A 356 9.74 -17.37 2.31
N ASN A 357 9.64 -18.70 2.14
CA ASN A 357 10.28 -19.70 3.01
C ASN A 357 11.50 -20.38 2.35
N SER A 358 11.96 -19.90 1.20
CA SER A 358 13.13 -20.46 0.50
C SER A 358 14.44 -19.86 1.03
N PRO A 359 15.41 -20.68 1.50
CA PRO A 359 16.74 -20.20 1.87
C PRO A 359 17.49 -19.50 0.73
N ALA A 360 17.18 -19.83 -0.53
CA ALA A 360 17.81 -19.22 -1.69
C ALA A 360 17.50 -17.72 -1.81
N TYR A 361 16.35 -17.27 -1.34
CA TYR A 361 15.98 -15.85 -1.32
C TYR A 361 16.54 -15.10 -0.10
N GLU A 362 16.95 -15.80 0.95
CA GLU A 362 17.74 -15.21 2.05
C GLU A 362 19.19 -14.97 1.64
N LEU A 363 19.75 -15.83 0.77
CA LEU A 363 21.19 -15.86 0.43
C LEU A 363 21.50 -15.27 -0.96
N GLY A 364 20.56 -15.28 -1.90
CA GLY A 364 20.77 -14.91 -3.31
C GLY A 364 20.22 -13.54 -3.71
N PHE A 365 19.38 -12.96 -2.90
CA PHE A 365 18.90 -11.61 -3.12
C PHE A 365 19.97 -10.62 -2.67
N LYS A 366 20.88 -10.25 -3.59
CA LYS A 366 21.65 -9.01 -3.39
C LYS A 366 20.63 -7.87 -3.52
N PRO A 367 20.21 -7.22 -2.42
CA PRO A 367 19.37 -6.04 -2.53
C PRO A 367 20.22 -5.07 -3.33
N ILE A 368 19.65 -4.59 -4.42
CA ILE A 368 20.24 -3.48 -5.14
C ILE A 368 20.25 -2.33 -4.13
N PRO A 369 21.42 -1.75 -3.79
CA PRO A 369 21.47 -0.66 -2.83
C PRO A 369 20.54 0.43 -3.33
N MET A 370 19.54 0.79 -2.54
CA MET A 370 18.66 1.91 -2.86
C MET A 370 19.56 3.15 -3.02
N GLY A 371 19.71 3.64 -4.26
CA GLY A 371 20.59 4.78 -4.61
C GLY A 371 21.71 4.49 -5.60
N LYS A 372 21.86 3.27 -6.15
CA LYS A 372 22.91 2.94 -7.15
C LYS A 372 22.39 2.29 -8.43
N ILE A 373 21.15 2.51 -8.83
CA ILE A 373 20.74 2.20 -10.19
C ILE A 373 20.60 3.52 -10.92
N GLY A 374 21.69 3.93 -11.56
CA GLY A 374 21.62 4.89 -12.65
C GLY A 374 20.74 4.34 -13.78
N PRO A 375 20.26 5.18 -14.72
CA PRO A 375 19.44 4.74 -15.83
C PRO A 375 20.11 3.56 -16.51
N ALA A 376 19.36 2.47 -16.75
CA ALA A 376 19.86 1.32 -17.47
C ALA A 376 20.43 1.78 -18.80
N ARG A 377 21.75 1.61 -19.01
CA ARG A 377 22.35 1.80 -20.33
C ARG A 377 21.82 0.69 -21.23
N TYR A 378 20.90 1.03 -22.10
CA TYR A 378 20.56 0.17 -23.22
C TYR A 378 21.76 0.14 -24.18
N SER A 379 22.49 -0.98 -24.22
CA SER A 379 23.30 -1.32 -25.40
C SER A 379 22.31 -1.66 -26.53
N ARG A 380 22.56 -1.06 -27.68
CA ARG A 380 21.81 -1.21 -28.93
C ARG A 380 21.77 -2.65 -29.42
#